data_e952736f98e9d64b1f948dc92946c06c
#
_entry.id   e952736f98e9d64b1f948dc92946c06c
#
_cell.length_a   1.000
_cell.length_b   1.000
_cell.length_c   1.000
_cell.angle_alpha   90.00
_cell.angle_beta   90.00
_cell.angle_gamma   90.00
#
_symmetry.space_group_name_H-M   'P 1'
#
loop_
_entity.id
_entity.type
_entity.pdbx_description
1 polymer ?
#
loop_
_entity_poly.entity_id
_entity_poly.type
_entity_poly.pdbx_seq_one_letter_code
_entity_poly.pdbx_strand_id
1 'polypeptide(L)'
;EIAVRLIRACKEMNIKTVAVYSEADKNALHTKLADEAICIGPANPKQSYLNIKNIIEAANITKTDSIHPGFGFLSENAEFAKICEESNIKFIGPKSNVINLLGNKSNSKKLMQQEGVPTIPGSDGSVKNLKEAVLVCEKIGYPVLLKASAGGGGKGIRQVNSFDELETNYNIVKQEAKNAFDNDEIYIEKFIQNPRHVEIQILADEHGNIVHLGERDCSLQRNHQKIIEETPSTAIDEKLRNKMGNAAIKAAKAAGYTSCGTVEFLVDKDKNFYFMEMNTRIQVEHPITEMRTGIDIVKEQIKIAAGEKLKIKQKDIEFRGSSIECRINAENPSKKFRPSPGTITGINLPGGNGVRVDTAIYAGYTVPANYDSMIAKIIVHGQTRGEAISKMKRALEELVVDGIDTNRDFLYSIITHPDFIRGNFDTSFIEKMMEEKS
;
A
#
# COMPACT_ATOMS: atom_id res chain seq x y z
N GLU A 1 14.31 -1.55 -0.81
CA GLU A 1 14.18 -2.89 -1.41
C GLU A 1 13.48 -2.85 -2.77
N ILE A 2 12.52 -1.93 -2.98
CA ILE A 2 11.80 -1.85 -4.26
C ILE A 2 12.75 -1.49 -5.43
N ALA A 3 13.71 -0.60 -5.25
CA ALA A 3 14.70 -0.29 -6.29
C ALA A 3 15.51 -1.54 -6.70
N VAL A 4 15.91 -2.36 -5.74
CA VAL A 4 16.57 -3.66 -6.00
C VAL A 4 15.66 -4.60 -6.78
N ARG A 5 14.36 -4.68 -6.41
CA ARG A 5 13.36 -5.49 -7.13
C ARG A 5 13.20 -5.03 -8.59
N LEU A 6 13.14 -3.73 -8.81
CA LEU A 6 13.02 -3.13 -10.15
C LEU A 6 14.27 -3.39 -10.99
N ILE A 7 15.47 -3.18 -10.45
CA ILE A 7 16.73 -3.41 -11.13
C ILE A 7 16.87 -4.88 -11.56
N ARG A 8 16.47 -5.83 -10.68
CA ARG A 8 16.46 -7.25 -11.02
C ARG A 8 15.53 -7.56 -12.20
N ALA A 9 14.31 -7.02 -12.20
CA ALA A 9 13.38 -7.18 -13.32
C ALA A 9 13.93 -6.59 -14.62
N CYS A 10 14.48 -5.38 -14.56
CA CYS A 10 15.10 -4.73 -15.72
C CYS A 10 16.26 -5.55 -16.29
N LYS A 11 17.16 -6.07 -15.43
CA LYS A 11 18.27 -6.93 -15.87
C LYS A 11 17.80 -8.20 -16.55
N GLU A 12 16.76 -8.84 -16.02
CA GLU A 12 16.15 -10.03 -16.65
C GLU A 12 15.44 -9.72 -17.98
N MET A 13 15.08 -8.46 -18.20
CA MET A 13 14.52 -7.96 -19.47
C MET A 13 15.58 -7.33 -20.40
N ASN A 14 16.87 -7.38 -20.04
CA ASN A 14 17.97 -6.73 -20.76
C ASN A 14 17.81 -5.20 -20.90
N ILE A 15 17.23 -4.55 -19.88
CA ILE A 15 17.04 -3.10 -19.81
C ILE A 15 18.12 -2.53 -18.87
N LYS A 16 18.84 -1.52 -19.35
CA LYS A 16 19.82 -0.80 -18.53
C LYS A 16 19.15 0.03 -17.46
N THR A 17 19.82 0.18 -16.33
CA THR A 17 19.28 0.82 -15.14
C THR A 17 20.18 1.92 -14.62
N VAL A 18 19.56 3.04 -14.23
CA VAL A 18 20.20 4.13 -13.50
C VAL A 18 19.54 4.23 -12.13
N ALA A 19 20.31 4.03 -11.06
CA ALA A 19 19.84 4.21 -9.71
C ALA A 19 20.07 5.66 -9.27
N VAL A 20 19.03 6.33 -8.76
CA VAL A 20 19.18 7.59 -8.05
C VAL A 20 19.32 7.32 -6.55
N TYR A 21 20.16 8.11 -5.84
CA TYR A 21 20.38 7.95 -4.41
C TYR A 21 20.67 9.29 -3.73
N SER A 22 20.29 9.41 -2.47
CA SER A 22 20.75 10.50 -1.60
C SER A 22 22.14 10.16 -1.01
N GLU A 23 22.84 11.14 -0.48
CA GLU A 23 24.13 10.91 0.19
C GLU A 23 24.07 9.83 1.27
N ALA A 24 22.93 9.71 2.00
CA ALA A 24 22.74 8.66 3.01
C ALA A 24 22.71 7.25 2.42
N ASP A 25 22.27 7.10 1.17
CA ASP A 25 22.13 5.81 0.49
C ASP A 25 23.28 5.48 -0.46
N LYS A 26 24.38 6.22 -0.42
CA LYS A 26 25.56 6.01 -1.29
C LYS A 26 26.02 4.55 -1.33
N ASN A 27 25.92 3.85 -0.21
CA ASN A 27 26.34 2.46 -0.08
C ASN A 27 25.18 1.46 -0.15
N ALA A 28 23.94 1.90 -0.44
CA ALA A 28 22.77 1.03 -0.55
C ALA A 28 22.92 0.04 -1.72
N LEU A 29 22.30 -1.13 -1.60
CA LEU A 29 22.50 -2.22 -2.55
C LEU A 29 22.07 -1.85 -3.98
N HIS A 30 21.03 -1.04 -4.15
CA HIS A 30 20.54 -0.63 -5.47
C HIS A 30 21.61 0.16 -6.26
N THR A 31 22.44 0.97 -5.60
CA THR A 31 23.53 1.71 -6.27
C THR A 31 24.63 0.80 -6.79
N LYS A 32 24.80 -0.37 -6.18
CA LYS A 32 25.81 -1.38 -6.58
C LYS A 32 25.29 -2.32 -7.67
N LEU A 33 23.97 -2.49 -7.74
CA LEU A 33 23.36 -3.42 -8.71
C LEU A 33 22.97 -2.77 -10.02
N ALA A 34 22.68 -1.46 -10.03
CA ALA A 34 22.37 -0.74 -11.25
C ALA A 34 23.59 -0.62 -12.18
N ASP A 35 23.35 -0.38 -13.48
CA ASP A 35 24.42 -0.13 -14.43
C ASP A 35 25.11 1.20 -14.18
N GLU A 36 24.34 2.22 -13.78
CA GLU A 36 24.82 3.55 -13.37
C GLU A 36 24.12 3.98 -12.07
N ALA A 37 24.75 4.89 -11.32
CA ALA A 37 24.17 5.45 -10.12
C ALA A 37 24.51 6.93 -9.97
N ILE A 38 23.51 7.78 -9.67
CA ILE A 38 23.67 9.23 -9.54
C ILE A 38 23.15 9.71 -8.20
N CYS A 39 23.98 10.50 -7.50
CA CYS A 39 23.56 11.22 -6.29
C CYS A 39 22.67 12.40 -6.67
N ILE A 40 21.47 12.45 -6.07
CA ILE A 40 20.46 13.48 -6.32
C ILE A 40 20.32 14.50 -5.18
N GLY A 41 21.20 14.44 -4.18
CA GLY A 41 21.23 15.42 -3.09
C GLY A 41 21.49 14.81 -1.72
N PRO A 42 21.40 15.66 -0.65
CA PRO A 42 21.66 15.23 0.72
C PRO A 42 20.62 14.28 1.26
N ALA A 43 20.82 13.77 2.49
CA ALA A 43 19.94 12.81 3.15
C ALA A 43 18.48 13.26 3.32
N ASN A 44 18.24 14.58 3.40
CA ASN A 44 16.88 15.12 3.54
C ASN A 44 16.04 14.81 2.29
N PRO A 45 14.91 14.09 2.41
CA PRO A 45 14.07 13.74 1.26
C PRO A 45 13.61 14.93 0.41
N LYS A 46 13.31 16.08 1.02
CA LYS A 46 12.90 17.29 0.30
C LYS A 46 13.97 17.85 -0.63
N GLN A 47 15.24 17.53 -0.35
CA GLN A 47 16.39 17.96 -1.14
C GLN A 47 16.93 16.86 -2.07
N SER A 48 16.34 15.66 -2.03
CA SER A 48 16.74 14.50 -2.83
C SER A 48 15.53 13.80 -3.45
N TYR A 49 14.97 12.76 -2.83
CA TYR A 49 13.90 11.91 -3.39
C TYR A 49 12.56 12.62 -3.63
N LEU A 50 12.31 13.76 -2.99
CA LEU A 50 11.15 14.63 -3.24
C LEU A 50 11.51 15.86 -4.10
N ASN A 51 12.75 15.98 -4.57
CA ASN A 51 13.19 17.04 -5.45
C ASN A 51 13.04 16.64 -6.91
N ILE A 52 11.91 16.99 -7.50
CA ILE A 52 11.58 16.66 -8.90
C ILE A 52 12.68 17.12 -9.86
N LYS A 53 13.20 18.36 -9.68
CA LYS A 53 14.22 18.92 -10.53
C LYS A 53 15.49 18.05 -10.57
N ASN A 54 15.99 17.64 -9.42
CA ASN A 54 17.21 16.84 -9.34
C ASN A 54 17.03 15.47 -10.00
N ILE A 55 15.83 14.86 -9.88
CA ILE A 55 15.53 13.57 -10.50
C ILE A 55 15.46 13.70 -12.03
N ILE A 56 14.80 14.74 -12.55
CA ILE A 56 14.70 15.01 -13.99
C ILE A 56 16.08 15.36 -14.57
N GLU A 57 16.90 16.12 -13.86
CA GLU A 57 18.28 16.41 -14.29
C GLU A 57 19.12 15.14 -14.35
N ALA A 58 19.00 14.24 -13.36
CA ALA A 58 19.68 12.95 -13.40
C ALA A 58 19.25 12.11 -14.61
N ALA A 59 17.97 12.06 -14.92
CA ALA A 59 17.44 11.35 -16.09
C ALA A 59 17.97 11.94 -17.41
N ASN A 60 18.03 13.27 -17.53
CA ASN A 60 18.55 13.96 -18.71
C ASN A 60 20.06 13.71 -18.92
N ILE A 61 20.86 13.79 -17.85
CA ILE A 61 22.32 13.55 -17.91
C ILE A 61 22.61 12.11 -18.37
N THR A 62 21.85 11.14 -17.88
CA THR A 62 22.01 9.73 -18.22
C THR A 62 21.28 9.32 -19.50
N LYS A 63 20.52 10.24 -20.11
CA LYS A 63 19.68 9.97 -21.29
C LYS A 63 18.71 8.83 -21.06
N THR A 64 18.08 8.82 -19.90
CA THR A 64 17.12 7.79 -19.49
C THR A 64 15.80 7.97 -20.23
N ASP A 65 15.26 6.91 -20.83
CA ASP A 65 13.99 6.95 -21.59
C ASP A 65 12.76 6.92 -20.68
N SER A 66 12.88 6.36 -19.47
CA SER A 66 11.76 6.15 -18.56
C SER A 66 12.15 6.22 -17.09
N ILE A 67 11.19 6.56 -16.23
CA ILE A 67 11.37 6.57 -14.78
C ILE A 67 10.33 5.64 -14.15
N HIS A 68 10.79 4.69 -13.33
CA HIS A 68 9.93 3.90 -12.46
C HIS A 68 9.95 4.49 -11.04
N PRO A 69 8.82 4.99 -10.54
CA PRO A 69 8.80 5.69 -9.25
C PRO A 69 8.83 4.74 -8.03
N GLY A 70 8.66 3.43 -8.24
CA GLY A 70 8.47 2.46 -7.15
C GLY A 70 7.20 2.73 -6.36
N PHE A 71 7.32 2.78 -5.04
CA PHE A 71 6.28 3.23 -4.11
C PHE A 71 6.85 4.26 -3.11
N GLY A 72 5.99 5.03 -2.46
CA GLY A 72 6.40 6.15 -1.61
C GLY A 72 6.91 7.35 -2.41
N PHE A 73 7.44 8.35 -1.73
CA PHE A 73 7.97 9.60 -2.31
C PHE A 73 7.07 10.20 -3.41
N LEU A 74 7.54 10.21 -4.65
CA LEU A 74 6.84 10.83 -5.80
C LEU A 74 5.98 9.86 -6.61
N SER A 75 5.80 8.61 -6.16
CA SER A 75 5.08 7.59 -6.94
C SER A 75 3.60 7.91 -7.22
N GLU A 76 2.97 8.73 -6.40
CA GLU A 76 1.59 9.20 -6.56
C GLU A 76 1.51 10.73 -6.72
N ASN A 77 2.62 11.34 -7.20
CA ASN A 77 2.68 12.78 -7.42
C ASN A 77 2.33 13.10 -8.88
N ALA A 78 1.16 13.74 -9.08
CA ALA A 78 0.66 14.10 -10.41
C ALA A 78 1.54 15.12 -11.12
N GLU A 79 2.16 16.06 -10.39
CA GLU A 79 3.07 17.06 -10.95
C GLU A 79 4.34 16.40 -11.49
N PHE A 80 4.92 15.46 -10.73
CA PHE A 80 6.09 14.69 -11.19
C PHE A 80 5.79 13.90 -12.47
N ALA A 81 4.67 13.18 -12.50
CA ALA A 81 4.25 12.45 -13.70
C ALA A 81 4.08 13.39 -14.90
N LYS A 82 3.46 14.58 -14.70
CA LYS A 82 3.29 15.60 -15.74
C LYS A 82 4.64 16.15 -16.24
N ILE A 83 5.57 16.43 -15.35
CA ILE A 83 6.90 16.93 -15.73
C ILE A 83 7.67 15.85 -16.52
N CYS A 84 7.55 14.56 -16.17
CA CYS A 84 8.10 13.47 -16.97
C CYS A 84 7.51 13.48 -18.39
N GLU A 85 6.18 13.58 -18.52
CA GLU A 85 5.48 13.62 -19.82
C GLU A 85 5.97 14.84 -20.68
N GLU A 86 6.07 16.03 -20.06
CA GLU A 86 6.56 17.26 -20.72
C GLU A 86 8.05 17.19 -21.10
N SER A 87 8.83 16.37 -20.39
CA SER A 87 10.27 16.16 -20.65
C SER A 87 10.56 15.00 -21.62
N ASN A 88 9.53 14.41 -22.23
CA ASN A 88 9.64 13.19 -23.06
C ASN A 88 10.29 12.01 -22.34
N ILE A 89 10.11 11.90 -21.02
CA ILE A 89 10.52 10.78 -20.19
C ILE A 89 9.26 9.96 -19.83
N LYS A 90 9.23 8.69 -20.20
CA LYS A 90 8.06 7.85 -19.88
C LYS A 90 7.98 7.61 -18.37
N PHE A 91 6.93 8.11 -17.74
CA PHE A 91 6.60 7.74 -16.37
C PHE A 91 5.99 6.32 -16.37
N ILE A 92 6.62 5.37 -15.66
CA ILE A 92 6.13 3.99 -15.54
C ILE A 92 5.06 3.96 -14.44
N GLY A 93 3.84 4.31 -14.84
CA GLY A 93 2.67 4.49 -13.99
C GLY A 93 1.51 5.01 -14.82
N PRO A 94 0.38 5.37 -14.18
CA PRO A 94 -0.74 6.01 -14.87
C PRO A 94 -0.40 7.46 -15.25
N LYS A 95 -1.23 8.03 -16.12
CA LYS A 95 -1.09 9.44 -16.54
C LYS A 95 -1.31 10.41 -15.38
N SER A 96 -0.70 11.58 -15.46
CA SER A 96 -0.75 12.62 -14.43
C SER A 96 -2.17 13.04 -14.05
N ASN A 97 -3.08 13.16 -15.02
CA ASN A 97 -4.48 13.49 -14.78
C ASN A 97 -5.23 12.39 -14.01
N VAL A 98 -4.88 11.12 -14.22
CA VAL A 98 -5.46 9.97 -13.52
C VAL A 98 -4.98 9.92 -12.07
N ILE A 99 -3.68 10.17 -11.84
CA ILE A 99 -3.12 10.30 -10.48
C ILE A 99 -3.84 11.43 -9.72
N ASN A 100 -4.02 12.60 -10.34
CA ASN A 100 -4.70 13.72 -9.72
C ASN A 100 -6.18 13.42 -9.42
N LEU A 101 -6.89 12.76 -10.35
CA LEU A 101 -8.30 12.39 -10.18
C LEU A 101 -8.48 11.43 -8.99
N LEU A 102 -7.68 10.38 -8.93
CA LEU A 102 -7.79 9.33 -7.91
C LEU A 102 -7.17 9.73 -6.57
N GLY A 103 -6.19 10.62 -6.56
CA GLY A 103 -5.61 11.20 -5.34
C GLY A 103 -6.57 12.13 -4.58
N ASN A 104 -7.57 12.68 -5.25
CA ASN A 104 -8.63 13.45 -4.59
C ASN A 104 -9.76 12.51 -4.11
N LYS A 105 -9.83 12.28 -2.79
CA LYS A 105 -10.79 11.33 -2.18
C LYS A 105 -12.25 11.63 -2.53
N SER A 106 -12.64 12.91 -2.58
CA SER A 106 -14.03 13.31 -2.92
C SER A 106 -14.36 13.01 -4.37
N ASN A 107 -13.47 13.37 -5.30
CA ASN A 107 -13.66 13.13 -6.73
C ASN A 107 -13.65 11.63 -7.04
N SER A 108 -12.71 10.90 -6.43
CA SER A 108 -12.61 9.45 -6.57
C SER A 108 -13.89 8.77 -6.07
N LYS A 109 -14.40 9.12 -4.86
CA LYS A 109 -15.65 8.57 -4.33
C LYS A 109 -16.85 8.85 -5.22
N LYS A 110 -16.99 10.08 -5.73
CA LYS A 110 -18.09 10.45 -6.68
C LYS A 110 -18.02 9.64 -7.96
N LEU A 111 -16.85 9.49 -8.54
CA LEU A 111 -16.65 8.65 -9.73
C LEU A 111 -17.08 7.21 -9.47
N MET A 112 -16.67 6.63 -8.33
CA MET A 112 -17.04 5.27 -7.97
C MET A 112 -18.56 5.11 -7.80
N GLN A 113 -19.21 6.08 -7.16
CA GLN A 113 -20.67 6.07 -6.99
C GLN A 113 -21.40 6.11 -8.34
N GLN A 114 -20.97 6.97 -9.27
CA GLN A 114 -21.54 7.08 -10.61
C GLN A 114 -21.44 5.77 -11.39
N GLU A 115 -20.38 5.03 -11.21
CA GLU A 115 -20.14 3.73 -11.85
C GLU A 115 -20.74 2.55 -11.08
N GLY A 116 -21.45 2.80 -9.99
CA GLY A 116 -22.08 1.76 -9.17
C GLY A 116 -21.08 0.86 -8.43
N VAL A 117 -19.87 1.36 -8.15
CA VAL A 117 -18.95 0.72 -7.22
C VAL A 117 -19.40 1.05 -5.80
N PRO A 118 -19.61 0.05 -4.92
CA PRO A 118 -20.04 0.31 -3.56
C PRO A 118 -19.08 1.22 -2.81
N THR A 119 -19.59 2.30 -2.22
CA THR A 119 -18.81 3.23 -1.38
C THR A 119 -19.38 3.24 0.02
N ILE A 120 -18.56 3.63 1.00
CA ILE A 120 -19.02 3.79 2.39
C ILE A 120 -20.21 4.76 2.40
N PRO A 121 -21.39 4.36 2.93
CA PRO A 121 -22.54 5.24 3.06
C PRO A 121 -22.19 6.51 3.84
N GLY A 122 -22.68 7.66 3.40
CA GLY A 122 -22.36 8.93 4.05
C GLY A 122 -23.02 10.13 3.40
N SER A 123 -22.54 11.32 3.74
CA SER A 123 -22.97 12.57 3.14
C SER A 123 -22.49 12.69 1.69
N ASP A 124 -23.24 13.42 0.87
CA ASP A 124 -22.81 13.82 -0.49
C ASP A 124 -21.96 15.09 -0.39
N GLY A 125 -20.67 14.91 -0.07
CA GLY A 125 -19.75 16.01 0.24
C GLY A 125 -19.89 16.51 1.68
N SER A 126 -19.46 17.75 1.91
CA SER A 126 -19.53 18.39 3.23
C SER A 126 -20.98 18.74 3.61
N VAL A 127 -21.31 18.54 4.89
CA VAL A 127 -22.62 18.94 5.45
C VAL A 127 -22.57 20.43 5.83
N LYS A 128 -23.62 21.17 5.44
CA LYS A 128 -23.67 22.63 5.61
C LYS A 128 -23.88 23.06 7.07
N ASN A 129 -24.60 22.27 7.82
CA ASN A 129 -24.98 22.58 9.20
C ASN A 129 -25.38 21.30 9.99
N LEU A 130 -25.62 21.47 11.29
CA LEU A 130 -26.00 20.38 12.17
C LEU A 130 -27.33 19.69 11.76
N LYS A 131 -28.31 20.43 11.21
CA LYS A 131 -29.59 19.85 10.77
C LYS A 131 -29.39 18.86 9.62
N GLU A 132 -28.54 19.21 8.66
CA GLU A 132 -28.18 18.30 7.56
C GLU A 132 -27.39 17.10 8.09
N ALA A 133 -26.47 17.31 9.06
CA ALA A 133 -25.76 16.23 9.72
C ALA A 133 -26.69 15.22 10.39
N VAL A 134 -27.72 15.70 11.08
CA VAL A 134 -28.76 14.84 11.70
C VAL A 134 -29.45 13.99 10.63
N LEU A 135 -29.94 14.59 9.55
CA LEU A 135 -30.63 13.88 8.48
C LEU A 135 -29.75 12.79 7.83
N VAL A 136 -28.47 13.09 7.62
CA VAL A 136 -27.50 12.10 7.11
C VAL A 136 -27.33 10.95 8.08
N CYS A 137 -27.11 11.24 9.38
CA CYS A 137 -26.93 10.21 10.40
C CYS A 137 -28.16 9.33 10.59
N GLU A 138 -29.37 9.90 10.56
CA GLU A 138 -30.63 9.13 10.59
C GLU A 138 -30.75 8.18 9.39
N LYS A 139 -30.37 8.65 8.20
CA LYS A 139 -30.43 7.85 6.96
C LYS A 139 -29.45 6.67 6.98
N ILE A 140 -28.18 6.88 7.43
CA ILE A 140 -27.15 5.86 7.39
C ILE A 140 -27.05 5.03 8.66
N GLY A 141 -27.66 5.50 9.75
CA GLY A 141 -27.65 4.88 11.08
C GLY A 141 -26.32 5.05 11.81
N TYR A 142 -26.35 4.99 13.14
CA TYR A 142 -25.16 5.00 14.00
C TYR A 142 -24.50 3.62 14.09
N PRO A 143 -23.18 3.53 14.44
CA PRO A 143 -22.25 4.63 14.64
C PRO A 143 -21.80 5.27 13.31
N VAL A 144 -21.37 6.54 13.37
CA VAL A 144 -20.85 7.30 12.23
C VAL A 144 -19.50 7.92 12.56
N LEU A 145 -18.74 8.28 11.52
CA LEU A 145 -17.53 9.11 11.62
C LEU A 145 -17.83 10.51 11.11
N LEU A 146 -17.52 11.51 11.89
CA LEU A 146 -17.40 12.91 11.46
C LEU A 146 -15.95 13.14 11.03
N LYS A 147 -15.73 13.65 9.83
CA LYS A 147 -14.39 13.86 9.26
C LYS A 147 -14.26 15.27 8.70
N ALA A 148 -13.18 15.97 9.05
CA ALA A 148 -12.83 17.22 8.42
C ALA A 148 -12.43 17.00 6.95
N SER A 149 -12.95 17.81 6.03
CA SER A 149 -12.66 17.70 4.58
C SER A 149 -11.18 17.86 4.26
N ALA A 150 -10.48 18.74 4.97
CA ALA A 150 -9.05 18.97 4.84
C ALA A 150 -8.20 18.10 5.79
N GLY A 151 -8.80 17.19 6.54
CA GLY A 151 -8.14 16.37 7.56
C GLY A 151 -7.26 15.26 6.97
N GLY A 152 -6.18 14.97 7.67
CA GLY A 152 -5.26 13.87 7.39
C GLY A 152 -4.54 13.40 8.64
N GLY A 153 -3.99 12.16 8.62
CA GLY A 153 -3.22 11.64 9.75
C GLY A 153 -3.99 11.45 11.06
N GLY A 154 -5.32 11.21 10.98
CA GLY A 154 -6.16 10.95 12.17
C GLY A 154 -6.66 12.19 12.90
N LYS A 155 -6.29 13.41 12.49
CA LYS A 155 -6.80 14.65 13.07
C LYS A 155 -8.11 15.08 12.40
N GLY A 156 -9.03 15.63 13.23
CA GLY A 156 -10.35 16.05 12.73
C GLY A 156 -11.27 14.88 12.39
N ILE A 157 -11.12 13.73 13.04
CA ILE A 157 -11.97 12.55 12.90
C ILE A 157 -12.52 12.18 14.28
N ARG A 158 -13.85 12.02 14.39
CA ARG A 158 -14.51 11.54 15.61
C ARG A 158 -15.60 10.52 15.30
N GLN A 159 -15.64 9.47 16.08
CA GLN A 159 -16.72 8.52 16.10
C GLN A 159 -17.87 9.08 16.96
N VAL A 160 -19.10 8.90 16.46
CA VAL A 160 -20.35 9.27 17.12
C VAL A 160 -21.23 8.04 17.16
N ASN A 161 -21.58 7.60 18.35
CA ASN A 161 -22.27 6.33 18.56
C ASN A 161 -23.80 6.49 18.63
N SER A 162 -24.29 7.70 18.97
CA SER A 162 -25.70 7.98 19.14
C SER A 162 -26.06 9.40 18.71
N PHE A 163 -27.35 9.67 18.62
CA PHE A 163 -27.88 11.01 18.34
C PHE A 163 -27.44 12.02 19.41
N ASP A 164 -27.44 11.62 20.67
CA ASP A 164 -27.11 12.52 21.80
C ASP A 164 -25.66 13.02 21.76
N GLU A 165 -24.76 12.25 21.16
CA GLU A 165 -23.36 12.63 21.00
C GLU A 165 -23.09 13.52 19.77
N LEU A 166 -24.05 13.59 18.83
CA LEU A 166 -23.80 14.17 17.50
C LEU A 166 -23.48 15.66 17.59
N GLU A 167 -24.30 16.46 18.26
CA GLU A 167 -24.13 17.91 18.31
C GLU A 167 -22.80 18.32 18.93
N THR A 168 -22.48 17.71 20.07
CA THR A 168 -21.21 17.98 20.79
C THR A 168 -20.01 17.65 19.91
N ASN A 169 -19.97 16.45 19.32
CA ASN A 169 -18.85 16.03 18.48
C ASN A 169 -18.77 16.80 17.17
N TYR A 170 -19.91 17.19 16.58
CA TYR A 170 -19.95 18.01 15.38
C TYR A 170 -19.26 19.36 15.61
N ASN A 171 -19.61 20.06 16.70
CA ASN A 171 -19.02 21.34 17.05
C ASN A 171 -17.51 21.23 17.34
N ILE A 172 -17.10 20.16 18.04
CA ILE A 172 -15.68 19.91 18.36
C ILE A 172 -14.89 19.68 17.05
N VAL A 173 -15.35 18.78 16.17
CA VAL A 173 -14.64 18.49 14.90
C VAL A 173 -14.57 19.74 14.03
N LYS A 174 -15.64 20.54 13.99
CA LYS A 174 -15.67 21.80 13.23
C LYS A 174 -14.62 22.78 13.72
N GLN A 175 -14.48 22.91 15.04
CA GLN A 175 -13.47 23.80 15.64
C GLN A 175 -12.05 23.27 15.47
N GLU A 176 -11.83 21.97 15.63
CA GLU A 176 -10.54 21.33 15.38
C GLU A 176 -10.11 21.50 13.92
N ALA A 177 -11.04 21.31 12.96
CA ALA A 177 -10.80 21.48 11.55
C ALA A 177 -10.44 22.94 11.20
N LYS A 178 -11.19 23.90 11.73
CA LYS A 178 -10.90 25.33 11.54
C LYS A 178 -9.53 25.71 12.07
N ASN A 179 -9.17 25.24 13.27
CA ASN A 179 -7.90 25.57 13.91
C ASN A 179 -6.69 24.90 13.22
N ALA A 180 -6.84 23.67 12.73
CA ALA A 180 -5.73 22.91 12.16
C ALA A 180 -5.52 23.15 10.65
N PHE A 181 -6.59 23.44 9.91
CA PHE A 181 -6.60 23.44 8.45
C PHE A 181 -7.18 24.71 7.83
N ASP A 182 -7.63 25.69 8.67
CA ASP A 182 -8.39 26.89 8.27
C ASP A 182 -9.64 26.58 7.41
N ASN A 183 -10.14 25.35 7.50
CA ASN A 183 -11.33 24.84 6.82
C ASN A 183 -12.20 24.10 7.82
N ASP A 184 -13.46 24.49 7.97
CA ASP A 184 -14.43 23.92 8.92
C ASP A 184 -15.45 22.97 8.27
N GLU A 185 -15.22 22.57 7.03
CA GLU A 185 -16.04 21.63 6.30
C GLU A 185 -15.93 20.23 6.90
N ILE A 186 -17.08 19.61 7.18
CA ILE A 186 -17.21 18.27 7.73
C ILE A 186 -18.02 17.41 6.77
N TYR A 187 -17.60 16.18 6.54
CA TYR A 187 -18.41 15.15 5.93
C TYR A 187 -18.63 13.99 6.90
N ILE A 188 -19.68 13.21 6.66
CA ILE A 188 -20.12 12.13 7.53
C ILE A 188 -20.05 10.82 6.78
N GLU A 189 -19.52 9.77 7.43
CA GLU A 189 -19.51 8.42 6.89
C GLU A 189 -19.98 7.41 7.93
N LYS A 190 -20.60 6.32 7.46
CA LYS A 190 -20.89 5.16 8.30
C LYS A 190 -19.59 4.62 8.90
N PHE A 191 -19.57 4.41 10.22
CA PHE A 191 -18.47 3.69 10.83
C PHE A 191 -18.63 2.19 10.61
N ILE A 192 -17.72 1.60 9.85
CA ILE A 192 -17.68 0.16 9.64
C ILE A 192 -16.92 -0.46 10.81
N GLN A 193 -17.61 -1.22 11.64
CA GLN A 193 -17.03 -1.81 12.84
C GLN A 193 -16.18 -3.03 12.47
N ASN A 194 -14.96 -3.08 12.99
CA ASN A 194 -14.04 -4.23 12.87
C ASN A 194 -13.98 -4.80 11.44
N PRO A 195 -13.75 -3.97 10.41
CA PRO A 195 -13.75 -4.46 9.04
C PRO A 195 -12.49 -5.27 8.74
N ARG A 196 -12.55 -6.04 7.66
CA ARG A 196 -11.35 -6.52 6.98
C ARG A 196 -10.93 -5.49 5.95
N HIS A 197 -9.62 -5.24 5.86
CA HIS A 197 -9.04 -4.45 4.79
C HIS A 197 -8.61 -5.40 3.68
N VAL A 198 -9.37 -5.42 2.60
CA VAL A 198 -9.12 -6.30 1.45
C VAL A 198 -8.96 -5.45 0.20
N GLU A 199 -7.93 -5.72 -0.57
CA GLU A 199 -7.59 -4.95 -1.75
C GLU A 199 -7.49 -5.83 -2.99
N ILE A 200 -7.75 -5.26 -4.17
CA ILE A 200 -7.71 -5.96 -5.45
C ILE A 200 -6.59 -5.39 -6.32
N GLN A 201 -5.68 -6.26 -6.75
CA GLN A 201 -4.62 -5.91 -7.70
C GLN A 201 -5.17 -5.78 -9.12
N ILE A 202 -4.87 -4.65 -9.78
CA ILE A 202 -5.22 -4.37 -11.18
C ILE A 202 -3.97 -4.31 -12.06
N LEU A 203 -4.12 -4.80 -13.28
CA LEU A 203 -3.24 -4.49 -14.41
C LEU A 203 -4.09 -3.96 -15.56
N ALA A 204 -3.68 -2.83 -16.14
CA ALA A 204 -4.39 -2.18 -17.24
C ALA A 204 -3.40 -1.64 -18.28
N ASP A 205 -3.63 -1.92 -19.57
CA ASP A 205 -2.81 -1.40 -20.66
C ASP A 205 -3.40 -0.15 -21.34
N GLU A 206 -2.65 0.45 -22.25
CA GLU A 206 -3.09 1.63 -23.01
C GLU A 206 -4.08 1.25 -24.16
N HIS A 207 -4.41 -0.03 -24.33
CA HIS A 207 -5.29 -0.56 -25.37
C HIS A 207 -6.69 -0.94 -24.85
N GLY A 208 -6.97 -0.66 -23.57
CA GLY A 208 -8.26 -0.91 -22.94
C GLY A 208 -8.41 -2.31 -22.32
N ASN A 209 -7.35 -3.12 -22.28
CA ASN A 209 -7.38 -4.40 -21.58
C ASN A 209 -7.13 -4.17 -20.08
N ILE A 210 -8.02 -4.68 -19.26
CA ILE A 210 -7.93 -4.57 -17.79
C ILE A 210 -8.23 -5.95 -17.20
N VAL A 211 -7.38 -6.38 -16.26
CA VAL A 211 -7.58 -7.61 -15.48
C VAL A 211 -7.33 -7.35 -14.01
N HIS A 212 -7.95 -8.16 -13.14
CA HIS A 212 -7.59 -8.21 -11.73
C HIS A 212 -6.80 -9.50 -11.40
N LEU A 213 -5.83 -9.41 -10.52
CA LEU A 213 -4.98 -10.52 -10.09
C LEU A 213 -5.40 -11.07 -8.71
N GLY A 214 -6.67 -10.94 -8.36
CA GLY A 214 -7.19 -11.37 -7.07
C GLY A 214 -6.93 -10.37 -5.95
N GLU A 215 -7.23 -10.82 -4.74
CA GLU A 215 -7.17 -10.01 -3.53
C GLU A 215 -5.91 -10.26 -2.71
N ARG A 216 -5.64 -9.26 -1.85
CA ARG A 216 -4.78 -9.37 -0.67
C ARG A 216 -5.57 -8.91 0.55
N ASP A 217 -5.38 -9.59 1.66
CA ASP A 217 -5.88 -9.18 2.97
C ASP A 217 -4.79 -8.42 3.72
N CYS A 218 -5.06 -7.17 4.02
CA CYS A 218 -4.14 -6.24 4.65
C CYS A 218 -4.66 -5.74 6.00
N SER A 219 -5.48 -6.55 6.68
CA SER A 219 -6.13 -6.15 7.94
C SER A 219 -5.16 -6.03 9.11
N LEU A 220 -4.02 -6.73 9.09
CA LEU A 220 -3.05 -6.69 10.17
C LEU A 220 -2.17 -5.43 10.06
N GLN A 221 -2.58 -4.41 10.79
CA GLN A 221 -1.99 -3.07 10.76
C GLN A 221 -1.63 -2.59 12.15
N ARG A 222 -0.58 -1.80 12.26
CA ARG A 222 -0.23 -1.02 13.44
C ARG A 222 -0.17 0.46 13.07
N ASN A 223 -0.91 1.30 13.74
CA ASN A 223 -1.01 2.74 13.41
C ASN A 223 -1.34 2.98 11.92
N HIS A 224 -2.27 2.21 11.37
CA HIS A 224 -2.66 2.22 9.94
C HIS A 224 -1.55 1.82 8.95
N GLN A 225 -0.45 1.26 9.41
CA GLN A 225 0.59 0.67 8.57
C GLN A 225 0.44 -0.85 8.53
N LYS A 226 0.33 -1.42 7.35
CA LYS A 226 0.28 -2.87 7.10
C LYS A 226 1.59 -3.49 7.59
N ILE A 227 1.52 -4.64 8.28
CA ILE A 227 2.70 -5.34 8.80
C ILE A 227 2.75 -6.81 8.41
N ILE A 228 1.58 -7.43 8.17
CA ILE A 228 1.42 -8.76 7.61
C ILE A 228 0.30 -8.72 6.59
N GLU A 229 0.53 -9.29 5.43
CA GLU A 229 -0.46 -9.42 4.36
C GLU A 229 -0.57 -10.90 3.94
N GLU A 230 -1.77 -11.31 3.55
CA GLU A 230 -1.99 -12.67 3.04
C GLU A 230 -2.90 -12.70 1.81
N THR A 231 -2.77 -13.75 1.02
CA THR A 231 -3.68 -14.08 -0.07
C THR A 231 -3.82 -15.61 -0.18
N PRO A 232 -5.05 -16.18 -0.31
CA PRO A 232 -6.34 -15.49 -0.31
C PRO A 232 -6.73 -14.98 1.06
N SER A 233 -7.62 -13.99 1.10
CA SER A 233 -8.26 -13.55 2.34
C SER A 233 -9.17 -14.64 2.89
N THR A 234 -9.09 -14.89 4.21
CA THR A 234 -10.02 -15.79 4.90
C THR A 234 -11.43 -15.22 5.06
N ALA A 235 -11.60 -13.92 4.85
CA ALA A 235 -12.89 -13.23 5.00
C ALA A 235 -13.81 -13.36 3.80
N ILE A 236 -13.28 -13.67 2.62
CA ILE A 236 -14.05 -13.67 1.37
C ILE A 236 -14.05 -15.04 0.70
N ASP A 237 -15.17 -15.37 0.07
CA ASP A 237 -15.29 -16.53 -0.79
C ASP A 237 -15.08 -16.17 -2.27
N GLU A 238 -15.09 -17.15 -3.15
CA GLU A 238 -14.89 -16.95 -4.58
C GLU A 238 -15.93 -16.03 -5.21
N LYS A 239 -17.20 -16.12 -4.78
CA LYS A 239 -18.28 -15.27 -5.26
C LYS A 239 -18.04 -13.81 -4.92
N LEU A 240 -17.60 -13.52 -3.69
CA LEU A 240 -17.29 -12.16 -3.26
C LEU A 240 -16.01 -11.65 -3.94
N ARG A 241 -14.99 -12.50 -4.08
CA ARG A 241 -13.76 -12.19 -4.84
C ARG A 241 -14.09 -11.71 -6.24
N ASN A 242 -14.94 -12.43 -6.94
CA ASN A 242 -15.35 -12.08 -8.30
C ASN A 242 -16.15 -10.77 -8.35
N LYS A 243 -17.02 -10.50 -7.37
CA LYS A 243 -17.72 -9.23 -7.26
C LYS A 243 -16.79 -8.06 -7.03
N MET A 244 -15.83 -8.20 -6.09
CA MET A 244 -14.84 -7.18 -5.77
C MET A 244 -13.88 -6.96 -6.95
N GLY A 245 -13.42 -8.02 -7.61
CA GLY A 245 -12.60 -7.95 -8.81
C GLY A 245 -13.28 -7.18 -9.94
N ASN A 246 -14.54 -7.48 -10.22
CA ASN A 246 -15.34 -6.76 -11.21
C ASN A 246 -15.55 -5.28 -10.82
N ALA A 247 -15.77 -4.98 -9.54
CA ALA A 247 -15.87 -3.61 -9.06
C ALA A 247 -14.54 -2.85 -9.24
N ALA A 248 -13.41 -3.50 -8.98
CA ALA A 248 -12.09 -2.92 -9.19
C ALA A 248 -11.78 -2.67 -10.68
N ILE A 249 -12.17 -3.58 -11.59
CA ILE A 249 -12.08 -3.37 -13.04
C ILE A 249 -12.94 -2.17 -13.46
N LYS A 250 -14.17 -2.06 -12.95
CA LYS A 250 -15.05 -0.90 -13.23
C LYS A 250 -14.40 0.40 -12.76
N ALA A 251 -13.86 0.42 -11.55
CA ALA A 251 -13.16 1.57 -10.99
C ALA A 251 -11.98 2.02 -11.88
N ALA A 252 -11.12 1.07 -12.27
CA ALA A 252 -9.99 1.34 -13.15
C ALA A 252 -10.42 1.85 -14.53
N LYS A 253 -11.46 1.24 -15.12
CA LYS A 253 -12.01 1.65 -16.41
C LYS A 253 -12.59 3.06 -16.38
N ALA A 254 -13.36 3.39 -15.36
CA ALA A 254 -13.96 4.71 -15.16
C ALA A 254 -12.91 5.82 -15.04
N ALA A 255 -11.80 5.52 -14.36
CA ALA A 255 -10.69 6.45 -14.21
C ALA A 255 -9.79 6.56 -15.46
N GLY A 256 -10.00 5.71 -16.50
CA GLY A 256 -9.05 5.61 -17.61
C GLY A 256 -7.67 5.14 -17.18
N TYR A 257 -7.63 4.23 -16.21
CA TYR A 257 -6.41 3.77 -15.57
C TYR A 257 -5.54 2.92 -16.50
N THR A 258 -4.23 3.14 -16.42
CA THR A 258 -3.20 2.32 -17.09
C THR A 258 -2.08 1.99 -16.10
N SER A 259 -1.30 0.93 -16.34
CA SER A 259 -0.26 0.40 -15.46
C SER A 259 -0.80 -0.57 -14.39
N CYS A 260 0.00 -0.87 -13.37
CA CYS A 260 -0.50 -1.60 -12.19
C CYS A 260 -1.08 -0.63 -11.17
N GLY A 261 -2.12 -1.05 -10.48
CA GLY A 261 -2.74 -0.30 -9.40
C GLY A 261 -3.50 -1.22 -8.47
N THR A 262 -3.95 -0.68 -7.36
CA THR A 262 -4.66 -1.46 -6.35
C THR A 262 -5.89 -0.70 -5.89
N VAL A 263 -7.03 -1.38 -5.89
CA VAL A 263 -8.29 -0.84 -5.36
C VAL A 263 -8.53 -1.41 -3.97
N GLU A 264 -8.56 -0.54 -2.97
CA GLU A 264 -8.72 -0.90 -1.56
C GLU A 264 -10.20 -0.85 -1.15
N PHE A 265 -10.62 -1.85 -0.38
CA PHE A 265 -11.98 -1.99 0.13
C PHE A 265 -11.98 -2.32 1.62
N LEU A 266 -13.02 -1.86 2.32
CA LEU A 266 -13.42 -2.44 3.61
C LEU A 266 -14.47 -3.51 3.37
N VAL A 267 -14.31 -4.65 4.04
CA VAL A 267 -15.31 -5.73 4.05
C VAL A 267 -15.87 -5.86 5.45
N ASP A 268 -17.18 -5.72 5.60
CA ASP A 268 -17.86 -5.87 6.89
C ASP A 268 -18.16 -7.34 7.24
N LYS A 269 -18.68 -7.57 8.46
CA LYS A 269 -19.07 -8.90 8.95
C LYS A 269 -20.16 -9.58 8.11
N ASP A 270 -20.99 -8.80 7.41
CA ASP A 270 -22.08 -9.26 6.58
C ASP A 270 -21.65 -9.48 5.11
N LYS A 271 -20.33 -9.42 4.85
CA LYS A 271 -19.69 -9.56 3.53
C LYS A 271 -20.09 -8.48 2.52
N ASN A 272 -20.52 -7.31 2.99
CA ASN A 272 -20.61 -6.12 2.15
C ASN A 272 -19.20 -5.52 2.02
N PHE A 273 -18.91 -4.96 0.86
CA PHE A 273 -17.62 -4.31 0.61
C PHE A 273 -17.82 -2.88 0.14
N TYR A 274 -16.88 -2.01 0.54
CA TYR A 274 -16.97 -0.58 0.30
C TYR A 274 -15.63 -0.06 -0.16
N PHE A 275 -15.62 0.65 -1.28
CA PHE A 275 -14.44 1.32 -1.81
C PHE A 275 -13.87 2.32 -0.80
N MET A 276 -12.56 2.27 -0.60
CA MET A 276 -11.81 3.23 0.19
C MET A 276 -11.04 4.20 -0.69
N GLU A 277 -10.10 3.65 -1.45
CA GLU A 277 -9.23 4.42 -2.35
C GLU A 277 -8.63 3.51 -3.42
N MET A 278 -7.98 4.14 -4.41
CA MET A 278 -7.18 3.42 -5.40
C MET A 278 -5.75 3.95 -5.36
N ASN A 279 -4.81 3.07 -5.08
CA ASN A 279 -3.39 3.38 -5.13
C ASN A 279 -2.89 3.29 -6.57
N THR A 280 -2.34 4.41 -7.06
CA THR A 280 -1.94 4.58 -8.46
C THR A 280 -0.49 4.16 -8.73
N ARG A 281 -0.04 3.12 -8.06
CA ARG A 281 1.32 2.61 -8.07
C ARG A 281 1.37 1.12 -7.73
N ILE A 282 2.56 0.54 -7.81
CA ILE A 282 2.80 -0.78 -7.22
C ILE A 282 2.72 -0.71 -5.69
N GLN A 283 2.18 -1.73 -5.05
CA GLN A 283 2.11 -1.85 -3.59
C GLN A 283 3.33 -2.59 -3.03
N VAL A 284 3.64 -2.38 -1.74
CA VAL A 284 4.70 -3.10 -1.01
C VAL A 284 4.45 -4.60 -1.10
N GLU A 285 3.22 -5.02 -0.90
CA GLU A 285 2.71 -6.40 -0.78
C GLU A 285 2.41 -7.08 -2.13
N HIS A 286 2.83 -6.48 -3.27
CA HIS A 286 2.67 -7.12 -4.58
C HIS A 286 3.27 -8.54 -4.66
N PRO A 287 4.34 -8.89 -3.93
CA PRO A 287 4.96 -10.20 -4.04
C PRO A 287 4.04 -11.36 -3.72
N ILE A 288 3.08 -11.23 -2.77
CA ILE A 288 2.16 -12.34 -2.47
C ILE A 288 1.21 -12.64 -3.64
N THR A 289 0.82 -11.62 -4.40
CA THR A 289 0.05 -11.80 -5.64
C THR A 289 0.89 -12.49 -6.70
N GLU A 290 2.15 -12.09 -6.88
CA GLU A 290 3.08 -12.73 -7.80
C GLU A 290 3.30 -14.21 -7.48
N MET A 291 3.50 -14.54 -6.20
CA MET A 291 3.71 -15.94 -5.75
C MET A 291 2.49 -16.82 -6.02
N ARG A 292 1.28 -16.25 -5.94
CA ARG A 292 0.03 -16.99 -6.12
C ARG A 292 -0.39 -17.11 -7.58
N THR A 293 -0.07 -16.12 -8.42
CA THR A 293 -0.50 -16.08 -9.83
C THR A 293 0.59 -16.50 -10.81
N GLY A 294 1.86 -16.45 -10.40
CA GLY A 294 3.00 -16.63 -11.29
C GLY A 294 3.24 -15.46 -12.25
N ILE A 295 2.52 -14.33 -12.07
CA ILE A 295 2.64 -13.15 -12.92
C ILE A 295 3.61 -12.16 -12.27
N ASP A 296 4.69 -11.79 -12.95
CA ASP A 296 5.63 -10.75 -12.53
C ASP A 296 5.04 -9.37 -12.82
N ILE A 297 4.46 -8.74 -11.78
CA ILE A 297 3.76 -7.45 -11.89
C ILE A 297 4.70 -6.34 -12.35
N VAL A 298 5.95 -6.33 -11.90
CA VAL A 298 6.95 -5.33 -12.29
C VAL A 298 7.27 -5.44 -13.77
N LYS A 299 7.48 -6.65 -14.28
CA LYS A 299 7.73 -6.85 -15.71
C LYS A 299 6.54 -6.45 -16.57
N GLU A 300 5.32 -6.78 -16.13
CA GLU A 300 4.11 -6.35 -16.83
C GLU A 300 3.95 -4.81 -16.81
N GLN A 301 4.28 -4.13 -15.70
CA GLN A 301 4.31 -2.68 -15.62
C GLN A 301 5.24 -2.06 -16.68
N ILE A 302 6.45 -2.61 -16.80
CA ILE A 302 7.45 -2.13 -17.76
C ILE A 302 6.97 -2.36 -19.20
N LYS A 303 6.42 -3.54 -19.50
CA LYS A 303 5.86 -3.85 -20.84
C LYS A 303 4.70 -2.92 -21.21
N ILE A 304 3.78 -2.68 -20.28
CA ILE A 304 2.67 -1.74 -20.47
C ILE A 304 3.20 -0.33 -20.77
N ALA A 305 4.18 0.13 -20.01
CA ALA A 305 4.80 1.44 -20.22
C ALA A 305 5.52 1.53 -21.58
N ALA A 306 6.05 0.42 -22.10
CA ALA A 306 6.61 0.32 -23.44
C ALA A 306 5.53 0.26 -24.55
N GLY A 307 4.25 0.32 -24.21
CA GLY A 307 3.13 0.30 -25.18
C GLY A 307 2.68 -1.09 -25.59
N GLU A 308 3.17 -2.17 -24.94
CA GLU A 308 2.73 -3.53 -25.25
C GLU A 308 1.30 -3.76 -24.78
N LYS A 309 0.55 -4.55 -25.55
CA LYS A 309 -0.76 -5.05 -25.13
C LYS A 309 -0.60 -6.10 -24.06
N LEU A 310 -1.45 -6.01 -23.05
CA LEU A 310 -1.56 -7.03 -22.01
C LEU A 310 -1.98 -8.36 -22.62
N LYS A 311 -1.08 -9.35 -22.56
CA LYS A 311 -1.33 -10.70 -23.14
C LYS A 311 -2.14 -11.58 -22.22
N ILE A 312 -2.24 -11.19 -20.95
CA ILE A 312 -2.95 -11.92 -19.89
C ILE A 312 -4.44 -11.62 -19.99
N LYS A 313 -5.27 -12.65 -20.12
CA LYS A 313 -6.73 -12.53 -20.09
C LYS A 313 -7.24 -12.97 -18.73
N GLN A 314 -8.33 -12.36 -18.26
CA GLN A 314 -8.91 -12.67 -16.94
C GLN A 314 -9.15 -14.19 -16.72
N LYS A 315 -9.62 -14.89 -17.74
CA LYS A 315 -9.92 -16.33 -17.66
C LYS A 315 -8.65 -17.21 -17.56
N ASP A 316 -7.48 -16.69 -17.91
CA ASP A 316 -6.22 -17.44 -17.94
C ASP A 316 -5.43 -17.26 -16.62
N ILE A 317 -5.96 -16.45 -15.71
CA ILE A 317 -5.33 -16.19 -14.40
C ILE A 317 -5.69 -17.33 -13.45
N GLU A 318 -4.70 -18.08 -13.07
CA GLU A 318 -4.83 -19.16 -12.09
C GLU A 318 -4.37 -18.68 -10.70
N PHE A 319 -5.16 -18.97 -9.69
CA PHE A 319 -4.83 -18.71 -8.30
C PHE A 319 -4.40 -19.98 -7.60
N ARG A 320 -3.12 -20.10 -7.25
CA ARG A 320 -2.54 -21.33 -6.68
C ARG A 320 -2.14 -21.11 -5.24
N GLY A 321 -2.55 -22.02 -4.34
CA GLY A 321 -2.11 -22.03 -2.96
C GLY A 321 -2.43 -20.77 -2.16
N SER A 322 -1.56 -20.49 -1.18
CA SER A 322 -1.67 -19.36 -0.26
C SER A 322 -0.31 -18.74 -0.04
N SER A 323 -0.26 -17.41 0.05
CA SER A 323 0.96 -16.65 0.30
C SER A 323 0.78 -15.70 1.47
N ILE A 324 1.84 -15.51 2.25
CA ILE A 324 1.90 -14.57 3.38
C ILE A 324 3.17 -13.74 3.23
N GLU A 325 3.07 -12.43 3.47
CA GLU A 325 4.19 -11.51 3.57
C GLU A 325 4.28 -10.96 4.99
N CYS A 326 5.50 -10.85 5.52
CA CYS A 326 5.81 -10.14 6.76
C CYS A 326 6.80 -9.01 6.46
N ARG A 327 6.47 -7.80 6.89
CA ARG A 327 7.36 -6.63 6.76
C ARG A 327 8.32 -6.57 7.93
N ILE A 328 9.60 -6.71 7.65
CA ILE A 328 10.66 -6.60 8.65
C ILE A 328 11.09 -5.15 8.76
N ASN A 329 10.83 -4.55 9.92
CA ASN A 329 11.16 -3.17 10.21
C ASN A 329 12.31 -3.09 11.23
N ALA A 330 13.22 -2.16 11.04
CA ALA A 330 14.26 -1.77 11.99
C ALA A 330 13.63 -0.97 13.15
N GLU A 331 12.88 -1.66 14.02
CA GLU A 331 12.12 -1.10 15.14
C GLU A 331 12.24 -2.00 16.37
N ASN A 332 12.17 -1.42 17.56
CA ASN A 332 12.16 -2.17 18.82
C ASN A 332 10.74 -2.24 19.42
N PRO A 333 10.04 -3.40 19.33
CA PRO A 333 8.69 -3.55 19.86
C PRO A 333 8.60 -3.32 21.38
N SER A 334 9.61 -3.71 22.16
CA SER A 334 9.63 -3.51 23.62
C SER A 334 9.81 -2.04 24.02
N LYS A 335 10.27 -1.19 23.09
CA LYS A 335 10.41 0.26 23.26
C LYS A 335 9.37 1.03 22.42
N LYS A 336 8.12 0.56 22.41
CA LYS A 336 7.00 1.17 21.66
C LYS A 336 7.30 1.35 20.16
N PHE A 337 7.99 0.38 19.55
CA PHE A 337 8.37 0.39 18.13
C PHE A 337 9.24 1.60 17.74
N ARG A 338 10.08 2.06 18.66
CA ARG A 338 11.07 3.10 18.35
C ARG A 338 11.96 2.62 17.22
N PRO A 339 12.22 3.43 16.18
CA PRO A 339 13.18 3.11 15.12
C PRO A 339 14.56 2.76 15.68
N SER A 340 15.17 1.75 15.07
CA SER A 340 16.51 1.24 15.44
C SER A 340 17.47 1.34 14.25
N PRO A 341 17.87 2.56 13.84
CA PRO A 341 18.92 2.73 12.83
C PRO A 341 20.24 2.24 13.35
N GLY A 342 21.14 1.80 12.47
CA GLY A 342 22.45 1.30 12.86
C GLY A 342 23.09 0.42 11.80
N THR A 343 24.29 -0.06 12.08
CA THR A 343 25.05 -0.92 11.17
C THR A 343 24.73 -2.38 11.42
N ILE A 344 24.35 -3.11 10.40
CA ILE A 344 24.10 -4.55 10.43
C ILE A 344 25.46 -5.26 10.49
N THR A 345 25.73 -5.94 11.60
CA THR A 345 26.99 -6.65 11.83
C THR A 345 26.92 -8.12 11.39
N GLY A 346 25.74 -8.72 11.42
CA GLY A 346 25.49 -10.09 10.97
C GLY A 346 24.10 -10.19 10.32
N ILE A 347 23.97 -11.06 9.32
CA ILE A 347 22.71 -11.32 8.67
C ILE A 347 22.61 -12.78 8.21
N ASN A 348 21.49 -13.42 8.49
CA ASN A 348 21.10 -14.68 7.87
C ASN A 348 19.68 -14.53 7.31
N LEU A 349 19.53 -14.67 6.00
CA LEU A 349 18.24 -14.60 5.33
C LEU A 349 17.64 -15.99 5.20
N PRO A 350 16.34 -16.17 5.50
CA PRO A 350 15.67 -17.45 5.36
C PRO A 350 15.61 -17.89 3.89
N GLY A 351 15.60 -19.19 3.66
CA GLY A 351 15.53 -19.79 2.34
C GLY A 351 14.62 -21.00 2.26
N GLY A 352 14.79 -21.79 1.20
CA GLY A 352 14.07 -23.03 0.95
C GLY A 352 12.85 -22.87 0.04
N ASN A 353 12.18 -24.00 -0.25
CA ASN A 353 11.09 -24.03 -1.21
C ASN A 353 9.90 -23.15 -0.80
N GLY A 354 9.52 -22.22 -1.68
CA GLY A 354 8.41 -21.30 -1.46
C GLY A 354 8.72 -20.19 -0.46
N VAL A 355 10.01 -19.85 -0.26
CA VAL A 355 10.45 -18.67 0.50
C VAL A 355 11.14 -17.70 -0.44
N ARG A 356 10.68 -16.44 -0.41
CA ARG A 356 11.27 -15.30 -1.11
C ARG A 356 11.58 -14.20 -0.12
N VAL A 357 12.72 -13.54 -0.27
CA VAL A 357 13.11 -12.39 0.53
C VAL A 357 13.40 -11.21 -0.40
N ASP A 358 12.61 -10.14 -0.26
CA ASP A 358 12.84 -8.87 -0.97
C ASP A 358 13.51 -7.91 0.02
N THR A 359 14.77 -7.59 -0.21
CA THR A 359 15.57 -6.76 0.69
C THR A 359 16.71 -6.04 -0.03
N ALA A 360 17.20 -4.97 0.58
CA ALA A 360 18.40 -4.24 0.15
C ALA A 360 19.50 -4.28 1.20
N ILE A 361 19.30 -4.96 2.36
CA ILE A 361 20.29 -5.01 3.43
C ILE A 361 21.34 -6.12 3.19
N TYR A 362 22.52 -5.90 3.75
CA TYR A 362 23.65 -6.84 3.76
C TYR A 362 24.55 -6.58 4.97
N ALA A 363 25.42 -7.51 5.32
CA ALA A 363 26.39 -7.31 6.42
C ALA A 363 27.31 -6.12 6.14
N GLY A 364 27.40 -5.17 7.07
CA GLY A 364 28.10 -3.90 6.93
C GLY A 364 27.25 -2.75 6.37
N TYR A 365 25.98 -2.99 5.99
CA TYR A 365 25.07 -1.91 5.62
C TYR A 365 24.59 -1.13 6.85
N THR A 366 24.58 0.20 6.75
CA THR A 366 24.04 1.06 7.81
C THR A 366 22.63 1.50 7.42
N VAL A 367 21.64 1.10 8.21
CA VAL A 367 20.24 1.54 8.08
C VAL A 367 20.16 3.01 8.50
N PRO A 368 19.81 3.92 7.57
CA PRO A 368 19.75 5.36 7.87
C PRO A 368 18.53 5.70 8.73
N ALA A 369 18.65 6.72 9.57
CA ALA A 369 17.54 7.24 10.38
C ALA A 369 16.58 8.19 9.60
N ASN A 370 16.87 8.44 8.33
CA ASN A 370 16.24 9.49 7.54
C ASN A 370 14.97 9.04 6.83
N TYR A 371 14.74 7.73 6.71
CA TYR A 371 13.70 7.13 5.87
C TYR A 371 12.87 6.12 6.65
N ASP A 372 11.97 5.42 5.95
CA ASP A 372 11.13 4.37 6.52
C ASP A 372 11.98 3.25 7.15
N SER A 373 11.44 2.64 8.21
CA SER A 373 12.13 1.59 8.97
C SER A 373 12.12 0.21 8.30
N MET A 374 11.35 0.01 7.22
CA MET A 374 11.25 -1.29 6.55
C MET A 374 12.56 -1.65 5.83
N ILE A 375 13.16 -2.77 6.24
CA ILE A 375 14.45 -3.24 5.73
C ILE A 375 14.35 -4.51 4.88
N ALA A 376 13.30 -5.28 5.05
CA ALA A 376 13.06 -6.50 4.28
C ALA A 376 11.58 -6.88 4.27
N LYS A 377 11.20 -7.71 3.30
CA LYS A 377 9.95 -8.44 3.26
C LYS A 377 10.27 -9.92 3.17
N ILE A 378 9.67 -10.72 4.04
CA ILE A 378 9.71 -12.18 3.94
C ILE A 378 8.38 -12.62 3.36
N ILE A 379 8.43 -13.31 2.25
CA ILE A 379 7.27 -13.81 1.52
C ILE A 379 7.35 -15.32 1.47
N VAL A 380 6.25 -15.98 1.81
CA VAL A 380 6.16 -17.44 1.72
C VAL A 380 4.97 -17.87 0.86
N HIS A 381 5.10 -19.01 0.22
CA HIS A 381 4.03 -19.65 -0.54
C HIS A 381 3.91 -21.13 -0.16
N GLY A 382 2.68 -21.58 0.09
CA GLY A 382 2.33 -22.97 0.35
C GLY A 382 1.11 -23.41 -0.45
N GLN A 383 0.89 -24.72 -0.57
CA GLN A 383 -0.30 -25.27 -1.22
C GLN A 383 -1.58 -24.94 -0.43
N THR A 384 -1.43 -24.78 0.88
CA THR A 384 -2.51 -24.41 1.79
C THR A 384 -2.06 -23.26 2.69
N ARG A 385 -3.02 -22.53 3.29
CA ARG A 385 -2.73 -21.49 4.28
C ARG A 385 -1.95 -22.03 5.48
N GLY A 386 -2.27 -23.24 5.97
CA GLY A 386 -1.54 -23.89 7.06
C GLY A 386 -0.08 -24.16 6.73
N GLU A 387 0.21 -24.58 5.49
CA GLU A 387 1.58 -24.73 5.00
C GLU A 387 2.31 -23.39 4.92
N ALA A 388 1.65 -22.33 4.41
CA ALA A 388 2.22 -20.99 4.35
C ALA A 388 2.54 -20.47 5.76
N ILE A 389 1.64 -20.63 6.74
CA ILE A 389 1.89 -20.29 8.15
C ILE A 389 3.10 -21.04 8.70
N SER A 390 3.20 -22.33 8.46
CA SER A 390 4.34 -23.14 8.92
C SER A 390 5.66 -22.70 8.32
N LYS A 391 5.66 -22.33 7.02
CA LYS A 391 6.83 -21.79 6.34
C LYS A 391 7.20 -20.40 6.88
N MET A 392 6.22 -19.53 7.17
CA MET A 392 6.50 -18.20 7.72
C MET A 392 7.09 -18.30 9.13
N LYS A 393 6.57 -19.18 9.99
CA LYS A 393 7.16 -19.44 11.31
C LYS A 393 8.63 -19.80 11.19
N ARG A 394 8.96 -20.82 10.41
CA ARG A 394 10.34 -21.25 10.18
C ARG A 394 11.19 -20.11 9.59
N ALA A 395 10.67 -19.38 8.61
CA ALA A 395 11.43 -18.28 7.99
C ALA A 395 11.73 -17.14 8.98
N LEU A 396 10.80 -16.81 9.88
CA LEU A 396 11.05 -15.83 10.94
C LEU A 396 12.04 -16.34 11.99
N GLU A 397 12.03 -17.65 12.31
CA GLU A 397 13.02 -18.29 13.20
C GLU A 397 14.42 -18.28 12.61
N GLU A 398 14.56 -18.50 11.31
CA GLU A 398 15.85 -18.50 10.59
C GLU A 398 16.41 -17.11 10.37
N LEU A 399 15.55 -16.05 10.36
CA LEU A 399 16.00 -14.69 10.12
C LEU A 399 16.88 -14.19 11.28
N VAL A 400 18.10 -13.82 10.97
CA VAL A 400 19.01 -13.13 11.90
C VAL A 400 19.41 -11.79 11.31
N VAL A 401 19.27 -10.72 12.09
CA VAL A 401 19.76 -9.38 11.77
C VAL A 401 20.41 -8.82 13.03
N ASP A 402 21.73 -8.88 13.08
CA ASP A 402 22.51 -8.40 14.22
C ASP A 402 22.94 -6.94 14.02
N GLY A 403 23.09 -6.22 15.13
CA GLY A 403 23.53 -4.81 15.16
C GLY A 403 22.40 -3.79 15.24
N ILE A 404 21.15 -4.22 14.97
CA ILE A 404 19.95 -3.41 15.12
C ILE A 404 18.80 -4.23 15.70
N ASP A 405 17.81 -3.55 16.29
CA ASP A 405 16.56 -4.21 16.68
C ASP A 405 15.62 -4.33 15.48
N THR A 406 14.82 -5.41 15.44
CA THR A 406 13.78 -5.60 14.45
C THR A 406 12.47 -6.02 15.09
N ASN A 407 11.37 -5.90 14.33
CA ASN A 407 10.04 -6.36 14.75
C ASN A 407 9.82 -7.88 14.55
N ARG A 408 10.83 -8.66 14.21
CA ARG A 408 10.74 -10.10 13.89
C ARG A 408 9.94 -10.90 14.93
N ASP A 409 10.30 -10.78 16.21
CA ASP A 409 9.68 -11.56 17.29
C ASP A 409 8.21 -11.17 17.52
N PHE A 410 7.89 -9.90 17.28
CA PHE A 410 6.50 -9.44 17.29
C PHE A 410 5.69 -10.07 16.15
N LEU A 411 6.23 -10.10 14.93
CA LEU A 411 5.59 -10.77 13.79
C LEU A 411 5.41 -12.27 14.06
N TYR A 412 6.41 -12.93 14.63
CA TYR A 412 6.32 -14.33 15.04
C TYR A 412 5.17 -14.56 16.04
N SER A 413 5.01 -13.67 17.01
CA SER A 413 3.92 -13.77 17.98
C SER A 413 2.53 -13.65 17.34
N ILE A 414 2.40 -12.87 16.26
CA ILE A 414 1.15 -12.75 15.47
C ILE A 414 0.90 -14.03 14.66
N ILE A 415 1.89 -14.50 13.91
CA ILE A 415 1.78 -15.70 13.05
C ILE A 415 1.44 -16.95 13.87
N THR A 416 1.86 -17.00 15.13
CA THR A 416 1.57 -18.11 16.04
C THR A 416 0.30 -17.91 16.87
N HIS A 417 -0.34 -16.74 16.78
CA HIS A 417 -1.56 -16.46 17.55
C HIS A 417 -2.73 -17.35 17.09
N PRO A 418 -3.50 -17.95 18.01
CA PRO A 418 -4.61 -18.84 17.65
C PRO A 418 -5.64 -18.20 16.73
N ASP A 419 -5.97 -16.91 16.91
CA ASP A 419 -6.94 -16.23 16.06
C ASP A 419 -6.40 -15.96 14.66
N PHE A 420 -5.12 -15.62 14.52
CA PHE A 420 -4.48 -15.57 13.20
C PHE A 420 -4.53 -16.90 12.49
N ILE A 421 -4.17 -18.00 13.19
CA ILE A 421 -4.20 -19.36 12.63
C ILE A 421 -5.61 -19.73 12.16
N ARG A 422 -6.64 -19.38 12.93
CA ARG A 422 -8.05 -19.60 12.57
C ARG A 422 -8.58 -18.65 11.50
N GLY A 423 -7.86 -17.57 11.16
CA GLY A 423 -8.34 -16.53 10.26
C GLY A 423 -9.35 -15.56 10.89
N ASN A 424 -9.45 -15.55 12.21
CA ASN A 424 -10.37 -14.73 12.99
C ASN A 424 -9.68 -13.44 13.45
N PHE A 425 -9.49 -12.49 12.55
CA PHE A 425 -8.88 -11.19 12.80
C PHE A 425 -9.52 -10.10 11.95
N ASP A 426 -9.34 -8.86 12.36
CA ASP A 426 -9.83 -7.66 11.69
C ASP A 426 -8.80 -6.52 11.84
N THR A 427 -9.14 -5.31 11.41
CA THR A 427 -8.23 -4.16 11.50
C THR A 427 -7.89 -3.73 12.94
N SER A 428 -8.64 -4.18 13.96
CA SER A 428 -8.37 -3.89 15.38
C SER A 428 -7.54 -4.98 16.08
N PHE A 429 -7.23 -6.07 15.39
CA PHE A 429 -6.58 -7.26 15.98
C PHE A 429 -5.25 -6.93 16.69
N ILE A 430 -4.40 -6.16 16.06
CA ILE A 430 -3.07 -5.83 16.61
C ILE A 430 -3.20 -4.97 17.88
N GLU A 431 -4.11 -4.00 17.89
CA GLU A 431 -4.36 -3.15 19.06
C GLU A 431 -4.83 -3.98 20.24
N LYS A 432 -5.83 -4.85 20.04
CA LYS A 432 -6.33 -5.77 21.07
C LYS A 432 -5.23 -6.69 21.61
N MET A 433 -4.43 -7.30 20.71
CA MET A 433 -3.33 -8.18 21.11
C MET A 433 -2.25 -7.44 21.93
N MET A 434 -2.02 -6.15 21.67
CA MET A 434 -1.08 -5.34 22.42
C MET A 434 -1.63 -4.93 23.79
N GLU A 435 -2.93 -4.65 23.90
CA GLU A 435 -3.62 -4.34 25.16
C GLU A 435 -3.63 -5.53 26.11
N GLU A 436 -3.85 -6.75 25.62
CA GLU A 436 -3.83 -7.98 26.43
C GLU A 436 -2.46 -8.30 27.03
N LYS A 437 -1.37 -7.76 26.46
CA LYS A 437 0.01 -7.96 26.94
C LYS A 437 0.51 -6.83 27.86
N SER A 438 -0.29 -5.76 28.02
CA SER A 438 0.05 -4.59 28.85
C SER A 438 -0.48 -4.76 30.27
#